data_37ae5bd9e73874fd40e6aa30e5513448
#
_entry.id   37ae5bd9e73874fd40e6aa30e5513448
#
_cell.length_a   1.000
_cell.length_b   1.000
_cell.length_c   1.000
_cell.angle_alpha   90.00
_cell.angle_beta   90.00
_cell.angle_gamma   90.00
#
_symmetry.space_group_name_H-M   'P 1'
#
loop_
_entity.id
_entity.type
_entity.pdbx_description
1 polymer ?
#
loop_
_entity_poly.entity_id
_entity_poly.type
_entity_poly.pdbx_seq_one_letter_code
_entity_poly.pdbx_strand_id
1 'polypeptide(L)'
;MLEINRGLAKMVLRVLVETGFMLALNPRDKHHEWAMKILEEAKKREILLYISPTAPIELSLIMKSKGYEDKDIARVLNAIDVILEKYVKPQYPQIRLKELVYATELRIRYPELTFFDSIHAATAIINNLTYYDFDQTIKNIIANEMGSVV
;
A
#
# COMPACT_ATOMS: atom_id res chain seq x y z
N MET A 1 17.18 -31.03 -7.23
CA MET A 1 16.61 -30.20 -8.32
C MET A 1 15.12 -29.92 -8.14
N LEU A 2 14.30 -30.90 -7.83
CA LEU A 2 12.86 -30.72 -7.58
C LEU A 2 12.57 -29.86 -6.34
N GLU A 3 13.39 -29.92 -5.31
CA GLU A 3 13.23 -29.13 -4.10
C GLU A 3 13.57 -27.66 -4.32
N ILE A 4 14.59 -27.35 -5.14
CA ILE A 4 14.97 -25.99 -5.49
C ILE A 4 13.86 -25.34 -6.31
N ASN A 5 13.26 -26.07 -7.24
CA ASN A 5 12.15 -25.59 -8.02
C ASN A 5 10.89 -25.36 -7.18
N ARG A 6 10.65 -26.18 -6.16
CA ARG A 6 9.57 -25.98 -5.19
C ARG A 6 9.81 -24.75 -4.32
N GLY A 7 11.06 -24.47 -3.94
CA GLY A 7 11.43 -23.27 -3.18
C GLY A 7 11.22 -22.01 -4.00
N LEU A 8 11.63 -22.01 -5.27
CA LEU A 8 11.45 -20.87 -6.19
C LEU A 8 9.96 -20.64 -6.53
N ALA A 9 9.19 -21.72 -6.73
CA ALA A 9 7.76 -21.63 -7.00
C ALA A 9 6.95 -21.10 -5.81
N LYS A 10 7.53 -21.11 -4.57
CA LYS A 10 6.90 -20.58 -3.35
C LYS A 10 7.32 -19.14 -3.03
N MET A 11 8.22 -18.54 -3.82
CA MET A 11 8.60 -17.15 -3.66
C MET A 11 7.46 -16.26 -4.15
N VAL A 12 6.68 -15.79 -3.20
CA VAL A 12 5.50 -14.98 -3.45
C VAL A 12 5.89 -13.51 -3.36
N LEU A 13 5.42 -12.71 -4.31
CA LEU A 13 5.67 -11.28 -4.33
C LEU A 13 4.98 -10.62 -3.14
N ARG A 14 5.72 -9.83 -2.38
CA ARG A 14 5.20 -9.05 -1.24
C ARG A 14 4.86 -7.66 -1.74
N VAL A 15 3.59 -7.31 -1.67
CA VAL A 15 3.04 -6.11 -2.29
C VAL A 15 2.53 -5.15 -1.23
N LEU A 16 2.90 -3.87 -1.33
CA LEU A 16 2.33 -2.81 -0.51
C LEU A 16 1.33 -2.01 -1.34
N VAL A 17 0.12 -1.86 -0.81
CA VAL A 17 -0.89 -0.95 -1.33
C VAL A 17 -1.14 0.17 -0.32
N GLU A 18 -1.71 1.28 -0.81
CA GLU A 18 -1.92 2.47 0.00
C GLU A 18 -3.34 3.04 -0.23
N THR A 19 -3.53 4.32 0.02
CA THR A 19 -4.84 4.96 -0.02
C THR A 19 -5.55 4.83 -1.37
N GLY A 20 -4.79 4.89 -2.47
CA GLY A 20 -5.35 4.73 -3.82
C GLY A 20 -6.04 3.38 -4.01
N PHE A 21 -5.47 2.31 -3.46
CA PHE A 21 -6.10 0.99 -3.47
C PHE A 21 -7.40 0.98 -2.67
N MET A 22 -7.41 1.59 -1.48
CA MET A 22 -8.60 1.65 -0.63
C MET A 22 -9.73 2.41 -1.33
N LEU A 23 -9.43 3.53 -1.98
CA LEU A 23 -10.40 4.28 -2.78
C LEU A 23 -10.94 3.45 -3.94
N ALA A 24 -10.08 2.67 -4.57
CA ALA A 24 -10.42 1.84 -5.73
C ALA A 24 -11.31 0.63 -5.37
N LEU A 25 -11.47 0.32 -4.09
CA LEU A 25 -12.45 -0.69 -3.65
C LEU A 25 -13.89 -0.23 -3.81
N ASN A 26 -14.12 1.08 -4.00
CA ASN A 26 -15.42 1.59 -4.39
C ASN A 26 -15.73 1.16 -5.82
N PRO A 27 -16.89 0.47 -6.08
CA PRO A 27 -17.23 0.03 -7.42
C PRO A 27 -17.35 1.15 -8.46
N ARG A 28 -17.53 2.38 -8.03
CA ARG A 28 -17.61 3.56 -8.92
C ARG A 28 -16.26 4.14 -9.29
N ASP A 29 -15.19 3.69 -8.63
CA ASP A 29 -13.86 4.18 -8.94
C ASP A 29 -13.36 3.62 -10.28
N LYS A 30 -12.69 4.46 -11.06
CA LYS A 30 -12.16 4.07 -12.38
C LYS A 30 -11.12 2.94 -12.29
N HIS A 31 -10.48 2.76 -11.13
CA HIS A 31 -9.48 1.73 -10.90
C HIS A 31 -10.01 0.53 -10.13
N HIS A 32 -11.33 0.39 -10.02
CA HIS A 32 -11.95 -0.69 -9.26
C HIS A 32 -11.51 -2.09 -9.74
N GLU A 33 -11.48 -2.32 -11.04
CA GLU A 33 -11.07 -3.61 -11.59
C GLU A 33 -9.62 -3.96 -11.20
N TRP A 34 -8.74 -2.99 -11.21
CA TRP A 34 -7.37 -3.16 -10.77
C TRP A 34 -7.30 -3.59 -9.30
N ALA A 35 -8.06 -2.94 -8.43
CA ALA A 35 -8.09 -3.29 -7.01
C ALA A 35 -8.64 -4.70 -6.78
N MET A 36 -9.71 -5.05 -7.49
CA MET A 36 -10.31 -6.40 -7.38
C MET A 36 -9.37 -7.48 -7.88
N LYS A 37 -8.58 -7.20 -8.91
CA LYS A 37 -7.56 -8.13 -9.39
C LYS A 37 -6.50 -8.41 -8.34
N ILE A 38 -6.06 -7.37 -7.62
CA ILE A 38 -5.10 -7.52 -6.52
C ILE A 38 -5.69 -8.42 -5.42
N LEU A 39 -6.95 -8.21 -5.05
CA LEU A 39 -7.63 -9.05 -4.06
C LEU A 39 -7.73 -10.51 -4.52
N GLU A 40 -8.04 -10.75 -5.79
CA GLU A 40 -8.08 -12.12 -6.34
C GLU A 40 -6.70 -12.79 -6.31
N GLU A 41 -5.65 -12.06 -6.67
CA GLU A 41 -4.27 -12.56 -6.61
C GLU A 41 -3.88 -12.89 -5.16
N ALA A 42 -4.27 -12.05 -4.20
CA ALA A 42 -4.02 -12.30 -2.79
C ALA A 42 -4.78 -13.53 -2.28
N LYS A 43 -6.04 -13.69 -2.69
CA LYS A 43 -6.87 -14.84 -2.34
C LYS A 43 -6.27 -16.14 -2.85
N LYS A 44 -5.71 -16.12 -4.07
CA LYS A 44 -5.05 -17.27 -4.69
C LYS A 44 -3.63 -17.49 -4.16
N ARG A 45 -3.17 -16.64 -3.26
CA ARG A 45 -1.81 -16.65 -2.71
C ARG A 45 -0.71 -16.46 -3.75
N GLU A 46 -1.03 -15.77 -4.83
CA GLU A 46 -0.05 -15.35 -5.84
C GLU A 46 0.79 -14.19 -5.34
N ILE A 47 0.21 -13.36 -4.44
CA ILE A 47 0.88 -12.26 -3.75
C ILE A 47 0.59 -12.32 -2.26
N LEU A 48 1.46 -11.71 -1.45
CA LEU A 48 1.19 -11.38 -0.06
C LEU A 48 0.83 -9.90 0.01
N LEU A 49 -0.37 -9.59 0.48
CA LEU A 49 -0.88 -8.23 0.51
C LEU A 49 -0.56 -7.55 1.84
N TYR A 50 0.12 -6.41 1.73
CA TYR A 50 0.41 -5.50 2.83
C TYR A 50 -0.30 -4.17 2.56
N ILE A 51 -0.91 -3.61 3.59
CA ILE A 51 -1.51 -2.28 3.53
C ILE A 51 -0.64 -1.32 4.33
N SER A 52 -0.30 -0.18 3.74
CA SER A 52 0.43 0.86 4.46
C SER A 52 -0.41 1.31 5.66
N PRO A 53 0.13 1.25 6.89
CA PRO A 53 -0.68 1.53 8.10
C PRO A 53 -1.24 2.95 8.16
N THR A 54 -0.63 3.90 7.46
CA THR A 54 -1.15 5.27 7.41
C THR A 54 -2.21 5.47 6.33
N ALA A 55 -2.43 4.50 5.44
CA ALA A 55 -3.44 4.63 4.39
C ALA A 55 -4.86 4.86 4.95
N PRO A 56 -5.36 4.08 5.92
CA PRO A 56 -6.67 4.37 6.50
C PRO A 56 -6.74 5.70 7.27
N ILE A 57 -5.61 6.14 7.84
CA ILE A 57 -5.52 7.45 8.48
C ILE A 57 -5.64 8.55 7.45
N GLU A 58 -4.89 8.45 6.37
CA GLU A 58 -4.95 9.40 5.25
C GLU A 58 -6.36 9.46 4.66
N LEU A 59 -6.98 8.31 4.42
CA LEU A 59 -8.35 8.24 3.91
C LEU A 59 -9.33 8.96 4.84
N SER A 60 -9.20 8.75 6.15
CA SER A 60 -10.03 9.42 7.15
C SER A 60 -9.89 10.94 7.10
N LEU A 61 -8.65 11.42 6.95
CA LEU A 61 -8.37 12.86 6.85
C LEU A 61 -8.91 13.44 5.54
N ILE A 62 -8.80 12.73 4.44
CA ILE A 62 -9.37 13.14 3.15
C ILE A 62 -10.88 13.30 3.28
N MET A 63 -11.55 12.33 3.89
CA MET A 63 -13.00 12.38 4.08
C MET A 63 -13.40 13.54 4.98
N LYS A 64 -12.68 13.74 6.09
CA LYS A 64 -12.95 14.90 6.98
C LYS A 64 -12.79 16.22 6.25
N SER A 65 -11.76 16.35 5.43
CA SER A 65 -11.54 17.58 4.66
C SER A 65 -12.65 17.87 3.66
N LYS A 66 -13.37 16.83 3.24
CA LYS A 66 -14.53 16.96 2.33
C LYS A 66 -15.85 17.15 3.08
N GLY A 67 -15.83 17.25 4.41
CA GLY A 67 -17.00 17.50 5.22
C GLY A 67 -17.78 16.26 5.67
N TYR A 68 -17.24 15.06 5.45
CA TYR A 68 -17.88 13.84 5.96
C TYR A 68 -17.83 13.78 7.49
N GLU A 69 -18.91 13.28 8.08
CA GLU A 69 -18.99 13.08 9.52
C GLU A 69 -18.27 11.79 9.93
N ASP A 70 -17.90 11.69 11.19
CA ASP A 70 -17.19 10.52 11.71
C ASP A 70 -18.00 9.22 11.52
N LYS A 71 -19.33 9.29 11.60
CA LYS A 71 -20.18 8.12 11.34
C LYS A 71 -20.03 7.59 9.90
N ASP A 72 -19.85 8.49 8.94
CA ASP A 72 -19.66 8.13 7.53
C ASP A 72 -18.27 7.52 7.32
N ILE A 73 -17.27 8.09 7.98
CA ILE A 73 -15.90 7.58 7.94
C ILE A 73 -15.86 6.16 8.53
N ALA A 74 -16.49 5.95 9.67
CA ALA A 74 -16.58 4.64 10.29
C ALA A 74 -17.25 3.61 9.37
N ARG A 75 -18.32 3.99 8.67
CA ARG A 75 -19.00 3.12 7.71
C ARG A 75 -18.09 2.73 6.55
N VAL A 76 -17.34 3.68 6.01
CA VAL A 76 -16.42 3.42 4.89
C VAL A 76 -15.31 2.50 5.32
N LEU A 77 -14.66 2.77 6.45
CA LEU A 77 -13.59 1.93 6.96
C LEU A 77 -14.08 0.51 7.25
N ASN A 78 -15.25 0.38 7.84
CA ASN A 78 -15.86 -0.93 8.10
C ASN A 78 -16.20 -1.68 6.81
N ALA A 79 -16.72 -0.97 5.80
CA ALA A 79 -17.02 -1.58 4.51
C ALA A 79 -15.76 -2.12 3.83
N ILE A 80 -14.65 -1.38 3.92
CA ILE A 80 -13.35 -1.82 3.40
C ILE A 80 -12.89 -3.08 4.14
N ASP A 81 -12.97 -3.07 5.45
CA ASP A 81 -12.58 -4.21 6.28
C ASP A 81 -13.39 -5.47 5.92
N VAL A 82 -14.70 -5.32 5.75
CA VAL A 82 -15.59 -6.43 5.34
C VAL A 82 -15.21 -6.96 3.96
N ILE A 83 -14.90 -6.09 3.01
CA ILE A 83 -14.47 -6.50 1.67
C ILE A 83 -13.17 -7.30 1.76
N LEU A 84 -12.19 -6.76 2.48
CA LEU A 84 -10.89 -7.43 2.64
C LEU A 84 -11.05 -8.83 3.23
N GLU A 85 -11.86 -8.98 4.28
CA GLU A 85 -12.08 -10.28 4.94
C GLU A 85 -12.59 -11.38 3.99
N LYS A 86 -13.30 -11.00 2.93
CA LYS A 86 -13.81 -11.96 1.94
C LYS A 86 -12.71 -12.56 1.06
N TYR A 87 -11.57 -11.88 0.97
CA TYR A 87 -10.48 -12.27 0.07
C TYR A 87 -9.24 -12.70 0.82
N VAL A 88 -8.77 -11.88 1.74
CA VAL A 88 -7.50 -12.10 2.41
C VAL A 88 -7.45 -11.29 3.71
N LYS A 89 -6.72 -11.81 4.70
CA LYS A 89 -6.35 -11.04 5.87
C LYS A 89 -5.06 -10.29 5.54
N PRO A 90 -5.12 -8.96 5.28
CA PRO A 90 -3.93 -8.22 4.91
C PRO A 90 -2.98 -8.07 6.10
N GLN A 91 -1.69 -7.88 5.79
CA GLN A 91 -0.70 -7.55 6.79
C GLN A 91 -0.45 -6.06 6.79
N TYR A 92 -0.06 -5.53 7.95
CA TYR A 92 0.28 -4.12 8.13
C TYR A 92 1.74 -4.07 8.59
N PRO A 93 2.67 -3.55 7.77
CA PRO A 93 4.04 -3.37 8.25
C PRO A 93 4.07 -2.33 9.36
N GLN A 94 5.03 -2.45 10.25
CA GLN A 94 5.18 -1.48 11.33
C GLN A 94 5.70 -0.15 10.80
N ILE A 95 5.21 0.96 11.38
CA ILE A 95 5.79 2.28 11.19
C ILE A 95 6.48 2.65 12.48
N ARG A 96 7.81 2.54 12.46
CA ARG A 96 8.69 2.88 13.57
C ARG A 96 9.33 4.25 13.31
N LEU A 97 10.11 4.74 14.24
CA LEU A 97 10.85 5.98 14.03
C LEU A 97 11.75 5.92 12.79
N LYS A 98 12.33 4.76 12.52
CA LYS A 98 13.23 4.61 11.37
C LYS A 98 12.50 4.83 10.02
N GLU A 99 11.27 4.37 9.87
CA GLU A 99 10.47 4.64 8.67
C GLU A 99 10.14 6.13 8.57
N LEU A 100 9.82 6.79 9.68
CA LEU A 100 9.50 8.21 9.69
C LEU A 100 10.73 9.08 9.44
N VAL A 101 11.89 8.70 9.97
CA VAL A 101 13.16 9.38 9.67
C VAL A 101 13.44 9.29 8.17
N TYR A 102 13.35 8.10 7.61
CA TYR A 102 13.59 7.90 6.19
C TYR A 102 12.59 8.65 5.31
N ALA A 103 11.30 8.66 5.70
CA ALA A 103 10.28 9.43 5.00
C ALA A 103 10.63 10.93 5.00
N THR A 104 11.12 11.44 6.12
CA THR A 104 11.55 12.84 6.21
C THR A 104 12.73 13.13 5.29
N GLU A 105 13.71 12.25 5.25
CA GLU A 105 14.85 12.36 4.33
C GLU A 105 14.40 12.30 2.87
N LEU A 106 13.44 11.44 2.55
CA LEU A 106 12.86 11.38 1.20
C LEU A 106 12.24 12.72 0.81
N ARG A 107 11.50 13.38 1.71
CA ARG A 107 10.90 14.68 1.42
C ARG A 107 11.95 15.77 1.22
N ILE A 108 13.10 15.66 1.86
CA ILE A 108 14.23 16.59 1.63
C ILE A 108 14.80 16.39 0.23
N ARG A 109 15.02 15.14 -0.19
CA ARG A 109 15.58 14.83 -1.51
C ARG A 109 14.57 14.99 -2.64
N TYR A 110 13.30 14.73 -2.37
CA TYR A 110 12.22 14.76 -3.36
C TYR A 110 11.06 15.64 -2.85
N PRO A 111 11.18 16.96 -3.00
CA PRO A 111 10.19 17.92 -2.47
C PRO A 111 8.78 17.75 -3.04
N GLU A 112 8.63 17.05 -4.15
CA GLU A 112 7.34 16.73 -4.76
C GLU A 112 6.51 15.70 -3.96
N LEU A 113 7.14 14.97 -3.04
CA LEU A 113 6.42 13.99 -2.21
C LEU A 113 5.57 14.70 -1.16
N THR A 114 4.31 14.29 -1.05
CA THR A 114 3.46 14.71 0.06
C THR A 114 3.86 13.99 1.33
N PHE A 115 3.32 14.44 2.45
CA PHE A 115 3.61 13.84 3.77
C PHE A 115 3.31 12.33 3.77
N PHE A 116 2.10 11.95 3.36
CA PHE A 116 1.72 10.53 3.37
C PHE A 116 2.45 9.72 2.29
N ASP A 117 2.64 10.27 1.11
CA ASP A 117 3.37 9.59 0.04
C ASP A 117 4.78 9.21 0.47
N SER A 118 5.46 10.09 1.20
CA SER A 118 6.80 9.81 1.73
C SER A 118 6.80 8.66 2.74
N ILE A 119 5.76 8.55 3.55
CA ILE A 119 5.62 7.47 4.52
C ILE A 119 5.34 6.14 3.81
N HIS A 120 4.45 6.15 2.82
CA HIS A 120 4.18 4.94 2.02
C HIS A 120 5.44 4.47 1.31
N ALA A 121 6.18 5.39 0.68
CA ALA A 121 7.43 5.06 -0.01
C ALA A 121 8.48 4.51 0.96
N ALA A 122 8.69 5.16 2.09
CA ALA A 122 9.64 4.71 3.10
C ALA A 122 9.28 3.33 3.65
N THR A 123 7.98 3.09 3.87
CA THR A 123 7.49 1.79 4.34
C THR A 123 7.80 0.68 3.33
N ALA A 124 7.57 0.95 2.05
CA ALA A 124 7.87 -0.01 0.99
C ALA A 124 9.36 -0.31 0.91
N ILE A 125 10.20 0.73 0.91
CA ILE A 125 11.65 0.58 0.76
C ILE A 125 12.26 -0.18 1.95
N ILE A 126 11.99 0.27 3.17
CA ILE A 126 12.59 -0.33 4.38
C ILE A 126 12.15 -1.78 4.56
N ASN A 127 10.91 -2.09 4.23
CA ASN A 127 10.37 -3.43 4.39
C ASN A 127 10.53 -4.30 3.14
N ASN A 128 11.19 -3.79 2.12
CA ASN A 128 11.42 -4.48 0.85
C ASN A 128 10.13 -5.02 0.24
N LEU A 129 9.14 -4.14 0.14
CA LEU A 129 7.82 -4.45 -0.45
C LEU A 129 7.73 -3.82 -1.84
N THR A 130 7.09 -4.53 -2.76
CA THR A 130 6.79 -3.99 -4.09
C THR A 130 5.62 -3.02 -3.97
N TYR A 131 5.82 -1.78 -4.39
CA TYR A 131 4.80 -0.74 -4.30
C TYR A 131 3.83 -0.85 -5.48
N TYR A 132 2.56 -1.05 -5.19
CA TYR A 132 1.49 -1.12 -6.19
C TYR A 132 0.63 0.14 -6.13
N ASP A 133 0.77 0.99 -7.14
CA ASP A 133 -0.04 2.18 -7.31
C ASP A 133 0.12 2.71 -8.74
N PHE A 134 -0.70 3.70 -9.10
CA PHE A 134 -0.64 4.37 -10.40
C PHE A 134 0.30 5.57 -10.42
N ASP A 135 0.75 6.06 -9.27
CA ASP A 135 1.64 7.21 -9.18
C ASP A 135 3.05 6.86 -9.67
N GLN A 136 3.33 7.26 -10.89
CA GLN A 136 4.62 6.99 -11.51
C GLN A 136 5.77 7.74 -10.81
N THR A 137 5.49 8.92 -10.26
CA THR A 137 6.48 9.70 -9.52
C THR A 137 7.01 8.95 -8.31
N ILE A 138 6.10 8.39 -7.50
CA ILE A 138 6.48 7.60 -6.32
C ILE A 138 7.22 6.33 -6.74
N LYS A 139 6.75 5.63 -7.77
CA LYS A 139 7.41 4.43 -8.28
C LYS A 139 8.84 4.71 -8.74
N ASN A 140 9.06 5.83 -9.44
CA ASN A 140 10.37 6.24 -9.90
C ASN A 140 11.30 6.56 -8.73
N ILE A 141 10.80 7.23 -7.70
CA ILE A 141 11.56 7.55 -6.49
C ILE A 141 11.98 6.27 -5.77
N ILE A 142 11.04 5.32 -5.60
CA ILE A 142 11.33 4.04 -4.97
C ILE A 142 12.41 3.28 -5.75
N ALA A 143 12.27 3.22 -7.07
CA ALA A 143 13.25 2.55 -7.94
C ALA A 143 14.63 3.20 -7.82
N ASN A 144 14.68 4.53 -7.80
CA ASN A 144 15.92 5.29 -7.67
C ASN A 144 16.62 5.04 -6.31
N GLU A 145 15.85 5.05 -5.22
CA GLU A 145 16.38 4.81 -3.88
C GLU A 145 16.84 3.36 -3.71
N MET A 146 16.12 2.39 -4.24
CA MET A 146 16.53 0.99 -4.18
C MET A 146 17.74 0.70 -5.05
N GLY A 147 17.88 1.37 -6.18
CA GLY A 147 19.07 1.29 -7.02
C GLY A 147 20.31 1.89 -6.38
N SER A 148 20.17 2.88 -5.51
CA SER A 148 21.30 3.52 -4.81
C SER A 148 21.81 2.71 -3.61
N VAL A 149 21.10 1.67 -3.18
CA VAL A 149 21.50 0.79 -2.08
C VAL A 149 22.39 -0.37 -2.58
N VAL A 150 22.42 -0.56 -3.89
CA VAL A 150 23.29 -1.54 -4.53
C VAL A 150 24.61 -0.91 -4.91
#